data_c569049e336ba318a5c729302b36d856
#
_entry.id   c569049e336ba318a5c729302b36d856
#
_cell.length_a   1.000
_cell.length_b   1.000
_cell.length_c   1.000
_cell.angle_alpha   90.00
_cell.angle_beta   90.00
_cell.angle_gamma   90.00
#
_symmetry.space_group_name_H-M   'P 1'
#
loop_
_entity.id
_entity.type
_entity.pdbx_description
1 polymer ?
#
loop_
_entity_poly.entity_id
_entity_poly.type
_entity_poly.pdbx_seq_one_letter_code
_entity_poly.pdbx_strand_id
1 'polypeptide(L)'
;KIGLPDPRFFIYWDDTMYGYRASKVTNPIVVPDVVLRRTREIGNWDIAGVRQLNSTSDMNRYHIMRNRGYMARYFMTYGDYRPLLFGLGTVLTAVKEVIRLTMVDREHFKTGIVQIAKGWWDSRKLLHDPEWQPMPPLK
;
A
#
# COMPACT_ATOMS: atom_id res chain seq x y z
N LYS A 1 16.45 -16.39 -4.85
CA LYS A 1 16.61 -15.19 -4.02
C LYS A 1 15.69 -14.10 -4.56
N ILE A 2 15.11 -13.28 -3.67
CA ILE A 2 14.02 -12.35 -4.02
C ILE A 2 14.49 -10.98 -4.54
N GLY A 3 15.79 -10.68 -4.49
CA GLY A 3 16.32 -9.37 -4.84
C GLY A 3 16.09 -8.31 -3.75
N LEU A 4 16.29 -7.05 -4.11
CA LEU A 4 16.06 -5.91 -3.22
C LEU A 4 14.58 -5.51 -3.20
N PRO A 5 14.10 -4.80 -2.17
CA PRO A 5 12.83 -4.10 -2.21
C PRO A 5 12.75 -3.19 -3.44
N ASP A 6 11.57 -3.09 -4.03
CA ASP A 6 11.37 -2.26 -5.22
C ASP A 6 11.28 -0.77 -4.82
N PRO A 7 12.27 0.07 -5.18
CA PRO A 7 12.31 1.47 -4.76
C PRO A 7 11.18 2.33 -5.36
N ARG A 8 10.50 1.83 -6.41
CA ARG A 8 9.36 2.52 -7.05
C ARG A 8 8.17 2.66 -6.12
N PHE A 9 8.04 1.79 -5.12
CA PHE A 9 7.01 1.95 -4.08
C PHE A 9 7.25 3.19 -3.24
N PHE A 10 8.51 3.52 -2.94
CA PHE A 10 8.95 4.65 -2.12
C PHE A 10 8.42 4.61 -0.68
N ILE A 11 7.09 4.57 -0.49
CA ILE A 11 6.39 4.48 0.79
C ILE A 11 5.06 3.75 0.60
N TYR A 12 4.63 2.98 1.58
CA TYR A 12 3.46 2.10 1.59
C TYR A 12 3.51 0.94 0.60
N TRP A 13 3.15 -0.21 1.10
CA TRP A 13 3.08 -1.50 0.43
C TRP A 13 4.44 -2.09 0.02
N ASP A 14 5.55 -1.41 0.22
CA ASP A 14 6.91 -1.88 -0.05
C ASP A 14 7.25 -3.11 0.79
N ASP A 15 7.05 -3.04 2.10
CA ASP A 15 7.21 -4.13 3.05
C ASP A 15 6.27 -5.32 2.74
N THR A 16 5.00 -5.02 2.49
CA THR A 16 3.99 -6.02 2.12
C THR A 16 4.36 -6.74 0.85
N MET A 17 4.78 -6.00 -0.18
CA MET A 17 5.18 -6.59 -1.46
C MET A 17 6.52 -7.32 -1.38
N TYR A 18 7.43 -6.85 -0.55
CA TYR A 18 8.67 -7.57 -0.30
C TYR A 18 8.41 -8.91 0.41
N GLY A 19 7.56 -8.90 1.45
CA GLY A 19 7.10 -10.12 2.12
C GLY A 19 6.36 -11.08 1.19
N TYR A 20 5.47 -10.56 0.32
CA TYR A 20 4.79 -11.36 -0.70
C TYR A 20 5.78 -12.02 -1.67
N ARG A 21 6.77 -11.29 -2.18
CA ARG A 21 7.81 -11.86 -3.05
C ARG A 21 8.65 -12.90 -2.32
N ALA A 22 8.96 -12.67 -1.04
CA ALA A 22 9.67 -13.63 -0.21
C ALA A 22 8.88 -14.93 -0.06
N SER A 23 7.57 -14.86 0.14
CA SER A 23 6.71 -16.05 0.28
C SER A 23 6.65 -16.93 -0.96
N LYS A 24 7.06 -16.43 -2.13
CA LYS A 24 7.15 -17.21 -3.37
C LYS A 24 8.40 -18.09 -3.47
N VAL A 25 9.40 -17.84 -2.64
CA VAL A 25 10.69 -18.53 -2.68
C VAL A 25 11.10 -19.17 -1.35
N THR A 26 10.44 -18.78 -0.25
CA THR A 26 10.69 -19.30 1.09
C THR A 26 9.46 -19.16 1.98
N ASN A 27 9.45 -19.88 3.09
CA ASN A 27 8.40 -19.71 4.11
C ASN A 27 8.79 -18.55 5.05
N PRO A 28 8.00 -17.45 5.08
CA PRO A 28 8.22 -16.39 6.05
C PRO A 28 8.09 -16.92 7.48
N ILE A 29 8.97 -16.49 8.35
CA ILE A 29 8.95 -16.86 9.77
C ILE A 29 8.50 -15.65 10.58
N VAL A 30 7.56 -15.85 11.50
CA VAL A 30 7.19 -14.86 12.49
C VAL A 30 8.06 -15.06 13.72
N VAL A 31 8.82 -14.01 14.09
CA VAL A 31 9.59 -13.97 15.32
C VAL A 31 8.71 -13.34 16.40
N PRO A 32 8.32 -14.08 17.46
CA PRO A 32 7.42 -13.56 18.50
C PRO A 32 8.08 -12.56 19.44
N ASP A 33 9.42 -12.48 19.40
CA ASP A 33 10.17 -11.57 20.25
C ASP A 33 10.09 -10.11 19.78
N VAL A 34 10.14 -9.18 20.74
CA VAL A 34 10.17 -7.74 20.44
C VAL A 34 11.56 -7.35 19.96
N VAL A 35 11.74 -7.31 18.65
CA VAL A 35 13.01 -6.95 17.99
C VAL A 35 13.22 -5.43 17.93
N LEU A 36 12.12 -4.66 17.82
CA LEU A 36 12.15 -3.20 17.74
C LEU A 36 11.05 -2.58 18.60
N ARG A 37 11.42 -1.57 19.40
CA ARG A 37 10.46 -0.69 20.07
C ARG A 37 10.43 0.67 19.39
N ARG A 38 9.23 1.15 19.09
CA ARG A 38 9.07 2.53 18.65
C ARG A 38 9.35 3.47 19.81
N THR A 39 10.23 4.44 19.62
CA THR A 39 10.54 5.48 20.62
C THR A 39 9.52 6.64 20.58
N ARG A 40 8.74 6.76 19.49
CA ARG A 40 7.73 7.80 19.32
C ARG A 40 6.34 7.19 19.41
N GLU A 41 5.54 7.68 20.34
CA GLU A 41 4.12 7.38 20.39
C GLU A 41 3.42 8.05 19.20
N ILE A 42 2.62 7.28 18.48
CA ILE A 42 1.73 7.80 17.45
C ILE A 42 0.39 8.03 18.12
N GLY A 43 -0.08 9.28 18.16
CA GLY A 43 -1.40 9.60 18.67
C GLY A 43 -2.45 8.78 17.92
N ASN A 44 -3.24 8.04 18.68
CA ASN A 44 -4.21 7.09 18.14
C ASN A 44 -5.62 7.56 18.49
N TRP A 45 -6.47 7.66 17.49
CA TRP A 45 -7.91 7.78 17.69
C TRP A 45 -8.51 6.38 17.81
N ASP A 46 -9.01 6.06 18.99
CA ASP A 46 -9.74 4.82 19.21
C ASP A 46 -11.23 5.07 18.99
N ILE A 47 -11.81 4.44 17.99
CA ILE A 47 -13.23 4.47 17.72
C ILE A 47 -13.78 3.10 18.07
N ALA A 48 -14.35 2.98 19.27
CA ALA A 48 -15.08 1.78 19.75
C ALA A 48 -14.27 0.46 19.63
N GLY A 49 -12.97 0.49 19.95
CA GLY A 49 -12.11 -0.69 19.92
C GLY A 49 -11.74 -1.16 18.51
N VAL A 50 -12.14 -0.43 17.47
CA VAL A 50 -11.76 -0.69 16.08
C VAL A 50 -10.52 0.11 15.72
N ARG A 51 -9.61 -0.56 15.06
CA ARG A 51 -8.29 -0.13 14.61
C ARG A 51 -8.20 1.36 14.28
N GLN A 52 -7.37 2.03 15.00
CA GLN A 52 -7.05 3.45 15.00
C GLN A 52 -6.91 4.06 13.61
N LEU A 53 -7.72 5.08 13.32
CA LEU A 53 -7.55 5.94 12.15
C LEU A 53 -6.57 7.07 12.53
N ASN A 54 -5.30 6.93 12.14
CA ASN A 54 -4.31 7.98 12.35
C ASN A 54 -4.38 9.01 11.22
N SER A 55 -4.05 10.27 11.54
CA SER A 55 -3.81 11.30 10.53
C SER A 55 -2.75 10.82 9.52
N THR A 56 -2.92 11.20 8.26
CA THR A 56 -1.94 10.89 7.22
C THR A 56 -1.80 12.06 6.24
N SER A 57 -0.62 12.19 5.63
CA SER A 57 -0.36 13.27 4.68
C SER A 57 -1.00 13.00 3.32
N ASP A 58 -1.21 14.05 2.55
CA ASP A 58 -1.70 13.98 1.18
C ASP A 58 -0.76 13.18 0.27
N MET A 59 0.56 13.31 0.46
CA MET A 59 1.56 12.49 -0.21
C MET A 59 1.34 11.00 0.07
N ASN A 60 1.09 10.64 1.31
CA ASN A 60 0.83 9.25 1.69
C ASN A 60 -0.45 8.72 1.02
N ARG A 61 -1.53 9.50 0.97
CA ARG A 61 -2.79 9.13 0.29
C ARG A 61 -2.57 8.85 -1.19
N TYR A 62 -1.79 9.71 -1.84
CA TYR A 62 -1.39 9.49 -3.23
C TYR A 62 -0.67 8.15 -3.40
N HIS A 63 0.37 7.88 -2.59
CA HIS A 63 1.15 6.64 -2.70
C HIS A 63 0.36 5.39 -2.31
N ILE A 64 -0.52 5.47 -1.31
CA ILE A 64 -1.43 4.37 -0.96
C ILE A 64 -2.23 3.92 -2.18
N MET A 65 -2.74 4.85 -2.97
CA MET A 65 -3.54 4.54 -4.16
C MET A 65 -2.68 4.19 -5.38
N ARG A 66 -1.61 4.96 -5.66
CA ARG A 66 -0.73 4.73 -6.81
C ARG A 66 -0.05 3.35 -6.75
N ASN A 67 0.45 2.98 -5.60
CA ASN A 67 1.23 1.75 -5.43
C ASN A 67 0.39 0.48 -5.61
N ARG A 68 -0.93 0.58 -5.60
CA ARG A 68 -1.80 -0.53 -5.97
C ARG A 68 -1.58 -0.98 -7.43
N GLY A 69 -1.21 -0.06 -8.32
CA GLY A 69 -0.81 -0.41 -9.69
C GLY A 69 0.41 -1.36 -9.72
N TYR A 70 1.44 -1.04 -8.95
CA TYR A 70 2.61 -1.91 -8.80
C TYR A 70 2.26 -3.27 -8.17
N MET A 71 1.44 -3.26 -7.11
CA MET A 71 0.97 -4.51 -6.49
C MET A 71 0.27 -5.42 -7.50
N ALA A 72 -0.66 -4.86 -8.30
CA ALA A 72 -1.37 -5.61 -9.32
C ALA A 72 -0.41 -6.24 -10.35
N ARG A 73 0.61 -5.49 -10.79
CA ARG A 73 1.63 -5.98 -11.72
C ARG A 73 2.43 -7.15 -11.15
N TYR A 74 2.83 -7.06 -9.87
CA TYR A 74 3.48 -8.19 -9.20
C TYR A 74 2.55 -9.39 -9.08
N PHE A 75 1.28 -9.20 -8.70
CA PHE A 75 0.31 -10.29 -8.64
C PHE A 75 0.10 -10.95 -10.01
N MET A 76 0.08 -10.18 -11.10
CA MET A 76 0.04 -10.71 -12.46
C MET A 76 1.27 -11.55 -12.77
N THR A 77 2.47 -11.07 -12.42
CA THR A 77 3.73 -11.77 -12.65
C THR A 77 3.76 -13.15 -11.99
N TYR A 78 3.16 -13.27 -10.80
CA TYR A 78 3.11 -14.54 -10.05
C TYR A 78 1.81 -15.35 -10.26
N GLY A 79 0.91 -14.90 -11.12
CA GLY A 79 -0.34 -15.59 -11.42
C GLY A 79 -1.45 -15.49 -10.35
N ASP A 80 -1.27 -14.59 -9.37
CA ASP A 80 -2.21 -14.43 -8.25
C ASP A 80 -3.20 -13.27 -8.46
N TYR A 81 -3.15 -12.59 -9.60
CA TYR A 81 -4.03 -11.46 -9.85
C TYR A 81 -5.49 -11.89 -10.03
N ARG A 82 -6.35 -11.39 -9.17
CA ARG A 82 -7.81 -11.59 -9.21
C ARG A 82 -8.49 -10.24 -9.45
N PRO A 83 -8.86 -9.89 -10.70
CA PRO A 83 -9.31 -8.52 -11.04
C PRO A 83 -10.45 -8.01 -10.18
N LEU A 84 -11.48 -8.83 -9.94
CA LEU A 84 -12.65 -8.45 -9.14
C LEU A 84 -12.29 -8.20 -7.67
N LEU A 85 -11.55 -9.13 -7.04
CA LEU A 85 -11.15 -9.00 -5.64
C LEU A 85 -10.16 -7.84 -5.46
N PHE A 86 -9.24 -7.68 -6.39
CA PHE A 86 -8.29 -6.58 -6.36
C PHE A 86 -8.98 -5.22 -6.57
N GLY A 87 -9.93 -5.15 -7.49
CA GLY A 87 -10.77 -3.97 -7.72
C GLY A 87 -11.58 -3.60 -6.49
N LEU A 88 -12.27 -4.57 -5.88
CA LEU A 88 -12.99 -4.36 -4.62
C LEU A 88 -12.06 -3.85 -3.51
N GLY A 89 -10.90 -4.48 -3.31
CA GLY A 89 -9.91 -4.03 -2.33
C GLY A 89 -9.40 -2.63 -2.60
N THR A 90 -9.31 -2.21 -3.87
CA THR A 90 -8.94 -0.84 -4.25
C THR A 90 -10.02 0.16 -3.88
N VAL A 91 -11.30 -0.16 -4.16
CA VAL A 91 -12.44 0.67 -3.76
C VAL A 91 -12.51 0.79 -2.24
N LEU A 92 -12.40 -0.31 -1.50
CA LEU A 92 -12.41 -0.29 -0.03
C LEU A 92 -11.24 0.54 0.54
N THR A 93 -10.08 0.51 -0.10
CA THR A 93 -8.94 1.35 0.30
C THR A 93 -9.27 2.83 0.09
N ALA A 94 -9.85 3.20 -1.06
CA ALA A 94 -10.27 4.59 -1.32
C ALA A 94 -11.35 5.05 -0.33
N VAL A 95 -12.36 4.23 -0.08
CA VAL A 95 -13.43 4.52 0.91
C VAL A 95 -12.82 4.74 2.30
N LYS A 96 -11.90 3.88 2.74
CA LYS A 96 -11.19 4.05 4.01
C LYS A 96 -10.46 5.39 4.09
N GLU A 97 -9.77 5.79 3.02
CA GLU A 97 -9.06 7.08 3.01
C GLU A 97 -10.02 8.28 3.01
N VAL A 98 -11.18 8.17 2.34
CA VAL A 98 -12.24 9.20 2.41
C VAL A 98 -12.82 9.28 3.82
N ILE A 99 -13.11 8.18 4.47
CA ILE A 99 -13.57 8.16 5.89
C ILE A 99 -12.52 8.82 6.79
N ARG A 100 -11.24 8.51 6.61
CA ARG A 100 -10.15 9.16 7.36
C ARG A 100 -10.12 10.67 7.15
N LEU A 101 -10.28 11.14 5.92
CA LEU A 101 -10.35 12.56 5.60
C LEU A 101 -11.55 13.25 6.29
N THR A 102 -12.71 12.62 6.31
CA THR A 102 -13.91 13.20 6.92
C THR A 102 -13.87 13.21 8.44
N MET A 103 -13.24 12.22 9.05
CA MET A 103 -13.26 12.05 10.50
C MET A 103 -12.05 12.67 11.20
N VAL A 104 -10.87 12.56 10.60
CA VAL A 104 -9.59 12.90 11.25
C VAL A 104 -8.92 14.11 10.61
N ASP A 105 -8.89 14.18 9.28
CA ASP A 105 -8.09 15.16 8.53
C ASP A 105 -8.97 16.14 7.74
N ARG A 106 -10.04 16.66 8.34
CA ARG A 106 -11.04 17.52 7.67
C ARG A 106 -10.43 18.75 6.98
N GLU A 107 -9.38 19.32 7.56
CA GLU A 107 -8.69 20.48 7.01
C GLU A 107 -8.07 20.18 5.64
N HIS A 108 -7.66 18.93 5.41
CA HIS A 108 -7.06 18.47 4.17
C HIS A 108 -8.07 17.78 3.24
N PHE A 109 -9.39 17.92 3.48
CA PHE A 109 -10.38 17.14 2.74
C PHE A 109 -10.29 17.34 1.23
N LYS A 110 -10.24 18.58 0.74
CA LYS A 110 -10.20 18.89 -0.70
C LYS A 110 -8.91 18.37 -1.35
N THR A 111 -7.77 18.68 -0.75
CA THR A 111 -6.45 18.27 -1.25
C THR A 111 -6.29 16.77 -1.19
N GLY A 112 -6.73 16.14 -0.11
CA GLY A 112 -6.69 14.71 0.07
C GLY A 112 -7.51 13.92 -0.96
N ILE A 113 -8.74 14.38 -1.28
CA ILE A 113 -9.57 13.77 -2.33
C ILE A 113 -8.85 13.84 -3.69
N VAL A 114 -8.25 14.99 -4.02
CA VAL A 114 -7.49 15.15 -5.26
C VAL A 114 -6.32 14.16 -5.31
N GLN A 115 -5.59 13.97 -4.20
CA GLN A 115 -4.48 13.03 -4.16
C GLN A 115 -4.91 11.56 -4.26
N ILE A 116 -6.03 11.19 -3.64
CA ILE A 116 -6.63 9.85 -3.81
C ILE A 116 -6.98 9.61 -5.29
N ALA A 117 -7.68 10.56 -5.93
CA ALA A 117 -8.07 10.46 -7.32
C ALA A 117 -6.86 10.38 -8.26
N LYS A 118 -5.85 11.23 -8.05
CA LYS A 118 -4.59 11.22 -8.80
C LYS A 118 -3.85 9.89 -8.63
N GLY A 119 -3.70 9.42 -7.41
CA GLY A 119 -3.06 8.13 -7.14
C GLY A 119 -3.79 6.96 -7.79
N TRP A 120 -5.13 6.97 -7.77
CA TRP A 120 -5.94 5.98 -8.47
C TRP A 120 -5.72 6.02 -9.98
N TRP A 121 -5.74 7.21 -10.58
CA TRP A 121 -5.49 7.37 -12.01
C TRP A 121 -4.11 6.87 -12.42
N ASP A 122 -3.07 7.24 -11.68
CA ASP A 122 -1.71 6.79 -11.94
C ASP A 122 -1.54 5.29 -11.69
N SER A 123 -2.24 4.71 -10.71
CA SER A 123 -2.33 3.25 -10.51
C SER A 123 -2.86 2.54 -11.76
N ARG A 124 -3.87 3.09 -12.42
CA ARG A 124 -4.42 2.50 -13.66
C ARG A 124 -3.43 2.60 -14.82
N LYS A 125 -2.70 3.71 -14.96
CA LYS A 125 -1.63 3.82 -15.96
C LYS A 125 -0.55 2.75 -15.73
N LEU A 126 -0.08 2.61 -14.49
CA LEU A 126 0.91 1.61 -14.12
C LEU A 126 0.44 0.18 -14.38
N LEU A 127 -0.85 -0.10 -14.18
CA LEU A 127 -1.43 -1.41 -14.44
C LEU A 127 -1.32 -1.80 -15.93
N HIS A 128 -1.41 -0.83 -16.84
CA HIS A 128 -1.39 -1.04 -18.28
C HIS A 128 -0.05 -0.63 -18.93
N ASP A 129 0.96 -0.31 -18.14
CA ASP A 129 2.28 0.07 -18.62
C ASP A 129 2.99 -1.14 -19.28
N PRO A 130 3.23 -1.13 -20.62
CA PRO A 130 3.86 -2.25 -21.31
C PRO A 130 5.35 -2.39 -20.98
N GLU A 131 6.00 -1.31 -20.56
CA GLU A 131 7.44 -1.29 -20.25
C GLU A 131 7.75 -1.74 -18.82
N TRP A 132 6.72 -1.89 -17.98
CA TRP A 132 6.94 -2.29 -16.61
C TRP A 132 7.49 -3.72 -16.51
N GLN A 133 8.55 -3.86 -15.73
CA GLN A 133 9.14 -5.16 -15.39
C GLN A 133 9.31 -5.29 -13.87
N PRO A 134 9.19 -6.51 -13.31
CA PRO A 134 9.49 -6.75 -11.91
C PRO A 134 10.97 -6.50 -11.61
N MET A 135 11.27 -6.16 -10.36
CA MET A 135 12.67 -6.07 -9.92
C MET A 135 13.35 -7.44 -10.08
N PRO A 136 14.54 -7.48 -10.69
CA PRO A 136 15.26 -8.72 -10.90
C PRO A 136 15.64 -9.37 -9.56
N PRO A 137 15.75 -10.71 -9.53
CA PRO A 137 16.33 -11.40 -8.37
C PRO A 137 17.81 -11.03 -8.24
N LEU A 138 18.34 -11.11 -7.03
CA LEU A 138 19.78 -11.03 -6.82
C LEU A 138 20.46 -12.26 -7.45
N LYS A 139 21.49 -12.03 -8.22
CA LYS A 139 22.34 -13.07 -8.79
C LYS A 139 23.10 -13.82 -7.71
#